data_582be6a11169f5fc1ef9b112b93152cf
#
_entry.id   582be6a11169f5fc1ef9b112b93152cf
#
_cell.length_a   1.000
_cell.length_b   1.000
_cell.length_c   1.000
_cell.angle_alpha   90.00
_cell.angle_beta   90.00
_cell.angle_gamma   90.00
#
_symmetry.space_group_name_H-M   'P 1'
#
loop_
_entity.id
_entity.type
_entity.pdbx_description
1 polymer ?
#
loop_
_entity_poly.entity_id
_entity_poly.type
_entity_poly.pdbx_seq_one_letter_code
_entity_poly.pdbx_strand_id
1 'polypeptide(L)'
;MILIGCQTCKIFLIAGLLFFASSPTLHAQNDSFYNGKTVRIIVGFTPGGFYDRWARLLSRYMPNYIPGNPNFVVQNMPGASSVIAANYVYNLAKADGLTILVPINSLYLDQIVGRKEVKFDMRKFEFIGSQEKTPTMLYFRADSPFKTLDDIIKAKEPPKCGSTGTASTGYLLAKIMDEAFKAKMGTVSGYQGGSEIDIAVERGEIVCRGMDIPPHFGREPFDSWHKKGFDRHILQSGPKHDARMGDVPTLFELMDQFKTPASHARRCTGDYGERRFWPAHADWTR
;
A
#
# COMPACT_ATOMS: atom_id res chain seq x y z
N MET A 1 13.00 40.42 74.30
CA MET A 1 12.10 40.08 73.15
C MET A 1 12.11 38.56 72.98
N ILE A 2 11.10 37.92 73.60
CA ILE A 2 11.04 36.47 73.75
C ILE A 2 10.35 35.88 72.50
N LEU A 3 11.11 35.12 71.75
CA LEU A 3 10.56 34.35 70.57
C LEU A 3 9.96 33.05 71.12
N ILE A 4 8.64 33.04 71.32
CA ILE A 4 7.90 31.79 71.57
C ILE A 4 7.76 31.05 70.27
N GLY A 5 8.60 30.03 70.06
CA GLY A 5 8.50 29.13 68.90
C GLY A 5 7.25 28.26 69.02
N CYS A 6 6.29 28.51 68.16
CA CYS A 6 5.03 27.78 68.08
C CYS A 6 5.26 26.28 67.73
N GLN A 7 5.27 25.42 68.78
CA GLN A 7 5.42 23.96 68.63
C GLN A 7 4.31 23.36 67.78
N THR A 8 3.14 23.97 67.73
CA THR A 8 2.00 23.53 66.87
C THR A 8 2.30 23.67 65.38
N CYS A 9 3.09 24.67 64.95
CA CYS A 9 3.46 24.85 63.52
C CYS A 9 4.41 23.76 63.04
N LYS A 10 5.27 23.21 63.86
CA LYS A 10 6.18 22.12 63.53
C LYS A 10 5.45 20.77 63.34
N ILE A 11 4.41 20.51 64.13
CA ILE A 11 3.62 19.30 64.09
C ILE A 11 2.79 19.27 62.79
N PHE A 12 2.22 20.41 62.37
CA PHE A 12 1.49 20.51 61.10
C PHE A 12 2.41 20.34 59.87
N LEU A 13 3.65 20.81 59.94
CA LEU A 13 4.61 20.65 58.85
C LEU A 13 5.08 19.19 58.71
N ILE A 14 5.27 18.47 59.81
CA ILE A 14 5.65 17.05 59.80
C ILE A 14 4.46 16.16 59.36
N ALA A 15 3.24 16.46 59.79
CA ALA A 15 2.04 15.74 59.34
C ALA A 15 1.77 15.96 57.83
N GLY A 16 2.01 17.16 57.31
CA GLY A 16 1.91 17.44 55.85
C GLY A 16 2.94 16.68 55.01
N LEU A 17 4.18 16.53 55.52
CA LEU A 17 5.22 15.74 54.82
C LEU A 17 4.94 14.24 54.81
N LEU A 18 4.33 13.71 55.86
CA LEU A 18 3.96 12.29 55.95
C LEU A 18 2.77 11.94 55.05
N PHE A 19 1.88 12.90 54.74
CA PHE A 19 0.76 12.68 53.81
C PHE A 19 1.21 12.65 52.35
N PHE A 20 2.31 13.31 51.99
CA PHE A 20 2.89 13.25 50.64
C PHE A 20 3.71 11.98 50.37
N ALA A 21 4.19 11.29 51.43
CA ALA A 21 4.99 10.07 51.29
C ALA A 21 4.16 8.80 51.00
N SER A 22 2.82 8.89 51.12
CA SER A 22 1.90 7.77 50.85
C SER A 22 1.12 7.95 49.55
N SER A 23 1.74 8.58 48.52
CA SER A 23 1.19 8.50 47.18
C SER A 23 1.19 7.02 46.75
N PRO A 24 0.00 6.38 46.55
CA PRO A 24 0.00 5.05 46.00
C PRO A 24 0.73 5.16 44.66
N THR A 25 1.82 4.43 44.53
CA THR A 25 2.35 4.16 43.17
C THR A 25 1.21 3.54 42.40
N LEU A 26 0.54 4.34 41.55
CA LEU A 26 -0.32 3.81 40.49
C LEU A 26 0.61 2.97 39.63
N HIS A 27 0.75 1.69 39.99
CA HIS A 27 1.14 0.67 39.05
C HIS A 27 0.03 0.71 38.03
N ALA A 28 0.27 1.36 36.88
CA ALA A 28 -0.49 1.11 35.73
C ALA A 28 -0.43 -0.41 35.55
N GLN A 29 -1.53 -1.07 35.91
CA GLN A 29 -1.69 -2.51 35.75
C GLN A 29 -1.47 -2.74 34.27
N ASN A 30 -0.30 -3.30 33.94
CA ASN A 30 0.13 -3.57 32.58
C ASN A 30 -0.61 -4.81 32.09
N ASP A 31 -1.94 -4.86 32.33
CA ASP A 31 -2.82 -5.79 31.66
C ASP A 31 -2.82 -5.35 30.19
N SER A 32 -1.84 -5.87 29.46
CA SER A 32 -1.76 -5.54 28.05
C SER A 32 -3.06 -6.01 27.41
N PHE A 33 -3.79 -5.08 26.84
CA PHE A 33 -5.06 -5.33 26.14
C PHE A 33 -4.99 -6.56 25.26
N TYR A 34 -3.83 -6.83 24.67
CA TYR A 34 -3.62 -7.93 23.72
C TYR A 34 -3.30 -9.28 24.37
N ASN A 35 -3.13 -9.37 25.68
CA ASN A 35 -2.82 -10.64 26.36
C ASN A 35 -3.90 -11.70 26.07
N GLY A 36 -3.49 -12.87 25.53
CA GLY A 36 -4.40 -13.94 25.15
C GLY A 36 -5.34 -13.63 23.97
N LYS A 37 -5.18 -12.48 23.30
CA LYS A 37 -6.00 -12.08 22.15
C LYS A 37 -5.45 -12.63 20.84
N THR A 38 -6.33 -12.68 19.85
CA THR A 38 -5.98 -13.00 18.46
C THR A 38 -6.31 -11.79 17.59
N VAL A 39 -5.29 -11.26 16.91
CA VAL A 39 -5.42 -10.22 15.90
C VAL A 39 -5.57 -10.88 14.52
N ARG A 40 -6.60 -10.50 13.79
CA ARG A 40 -6.83 -10.97 12.41
C ARG A 40 -6.32 -9.96 11.42
N ILE A 41 -5.52 -10.41 10.46
CA ILE A 41 -5.10 -9.61 9.30
C ILE A 41 -5.93 -10.05 8.10
N ILE A 42 -6.84 -9.20 7.66
CA ILE A 42 -7.67 -9.43 6.46
C ILE A 42 -6.92 -8.90 5.24
N VAL A 43 -6.59 -9.80 4.32
CA VAL A 43 -5.86 -9.48 3.08
C VAL A 43 -6.82 -9.50 1.90
N GLY A 44 -6.92 -8.41 1.15
CA GLY A 44 -7.85 -8.26 0.02
C GLY A 44 -7.47 -9.02 -1.26
N PHE A 45 -6.59 -10.03 -1.18
CA PHE A 45 -6.05 -10.80 -2.31
C PHE A 45 -5.86 -12.28 -1.94
N THR A 46 -5.66 -13.10 -2.98
CA THR A 46 -5.37 -14.54 -2.84
C THR A 46 -4.04 -14.81 -2.12
N PRO A 47 -3.89 -15.98 -1.48
CA PRO A 47 -2.65 -16.39 -0.84
C PRO A 47 -1.46 -16.42 -1.82
N GLY A 48 -0.24 -16.20 -1.29
CA GLY A 48 1.02 -16.29 -2.04
C GLY A 48 1.41 -15.04 -2.81
N GLY A 49 0.49 -14.08 -3.01
CA GLY A 49 0.77 -12.78 -3.62
C GLY A 49 1.54 -11.84 -2.68
N PHE A 50 1.92 -10.66 -3.20
CA PHE A 50 2.73 -9.68 -2.46
C PHE A 50 2.09 -9.24 -1.13
N TYR A 51 0.82 -8.86 -1.14
CA TYR A 51 0.10 -8.43 0.06
C TYR A 51 -0.03 -9.55 1.10
N ASP A 52 -0.25 -10.78 0.66
CA ASP A 52 -0.32 -11.94 1.55
C ASP A 52 1.02 -12.25 2.21
N ARG A 53 2.12 -12.18 1.44
CA ARG A 53 3.49 -12.37 1.98
C ARG A 53 3.82 -11.33 3.04
N TRP A 54 3.49 -10.05 2.81
CA TRP A 54 3.66 -9.00 3.80
C TRP A 54 2.81 -9.23 5.06
N ALA A 55 1.55 -9.60 4.89
CA ALA A 55 0.68 -9.92 6.02
C ALA A 55 1.23 -11.07 6.87
N ARG A 56 1.77 -12.12 6.22
CA ARG A 56 2.41 -13.25 6.92
C ARG A 56 3.72 -12.86 7.57
N LEU A 57 4.52 -11.97 6.97
CA LEU A 57 5.71 -11.43 7.59
C LEU A 57 5.34 -10.65 8.86
N LEU A 58 4.37 -9.74 8.77
CA LEU A 58 3.87 -8.99 9.91
C LEU A 58 3.31 -9.93 11.00
N SER A 59 2.51 -10.93 10.64
CA SER A 59 1.95 -11.88 11.60
C SER A 59 3.01 -12.68 12.37
N ARG A 60 4.18 -12.88 11.79
CA ARG A 60 5.30 -13.60 12.42
C ARG A 60 6.10 -12.72 13.39
N TYR A 61 6.32 -11.45 13.04
CA TYR A 61 7.25 -10.61 13.79
C TYR A 61 6.55 -9.56 14.68
N MET A 62 5.43 -9.02 14.24
CA MET A 62 4.70 -7.96 14.94
C MET A 62 4.29 -8.34 16.38
N PRO A 63 3.89 -9.60 16.70
CA PRO A 63 3.57 -10.01 18.06
C PRO A 63 4.67 -9.68 19.07
N ASN A 64 5.92 -9.84 18.70
CA ASN A 64 7.08 -9.63 19.58
C ASN A 64 7.24 -8.16 20.04
N TYR A 65 6.59 -7.23 19.37
CA TYR A 65 6.66 -5.78 19.64
C TYR A 65 5.37 -5.23 20.27
N ILE A 66 4.37 -6.10 20.49
CA ILE A 66 3.09 -5.71 21.07
C ILE A 66 2.99 -6.26 22.49
N PRO A 67 2.81 -5.40 23.52
CA PRO A 67 2.60 -5.85 24.90
C PRO A 67 1.47 -6.88 24.96
N GLY A 68 1.73 -8.03 25.58
CA GLY A 68 0.79 -9.16 25.64
C GLY A 68 0.98 -10.22 24.57
N ASN A 69 1.88 -10.00 23.60
CA ASN A 69 2.28 -10.97 22.58
C ASN A 69 1.08 -11.71 21.96
N PRO A 70 0.15 -10.98 21.30
CA PRO A 70 -1.08 -11.58 20.78
C PRO A 70 -0.80 -12.57 19.64
N ASN A 71 -1.70 -13.53 19.47
CA ASN A 71 -1.68 -14.37 18.28
C ASN A 71 -2.10 -13.57 17.05
N PHE A 72 -1.49 -13.85 15.90
CA PHE A 72 -1.88 -13.26 14.63
C PHE A 72 -2.35 -14.32 13.64
N VAL A 73 -3.48 -14.07 12.99
CA VAL A 73 -4.04 -14.96 11.96
C VAL A 73 -4.26 -14.17 10.68
N VAL A 74 -3.69 -14.64 9.57
CA VAL A 74 -3.90 -14.06 8.24
C VAL A 74 -5.07 -14.75 7.57
N GLN A 75 -6.03 -13.94 7.12
CA GLN A 75 -7.22 -14.39 6.40
C GLN A 75 -7.31 -13.68 5.05
N ASN A 76 -7.31 -14.42 3.96
CA ASN A 76 -7.46 -13.88 2.63
C ASN A 76 -8.95 -13.73 2.28
N MET A 77 -9.29 -12.54 1.76
CA MET A 77 -10.65 -12.19 1.31
C MET A 77 -10.53 -11.44 -0.02
N PRO A 78 -10.23 -12.16 -1.11
CA PRO A 78 -10.02 -11.55 -2.42
C PRO A 78 -11.32 -11.02 -3.02
N GLY A 79 -11.18 -10.10 -3.97
CA GLY A 79 -12.26 -9.63 -4.83
C GLY A 79 -12.31 -8.12 -4.99
N ALA A 80 -12.62 -7.68 -6.22
CA ALA A 80 -12.76 -6.29 -6.63
C ALA A 80 -11.62 -5.38 -6.14
N SER A 81 -10.35 -5.80 -6.30
CA SER A 81 -9.19 -5.05 -5.81
C SER A 81 -9.32 -4.63 -4.33
N SER A 82 -9.63 -5.59 -3.45
CA SER A 82 -9.80 -5.41 -2.00
C SER A 82 -11.09 -4.72 -1.54
N VAL A 83 -11.99 -4.31 -2.43
CA VAL A 83 -13.27 -3.68 -2.03
C VAL A 83 -14.11 -4.61 -1.17
N ILE A 84 -14.13 -5.93 -1.46
CA ILE A 84 -14.86 -6.92 -0.64
C ILE A 84 -14.29 -6.95 0.79
N ALA A 85 -12.97 -7.06 0.92
CA ALA A 85 -12.32 -7.08 2.23
C ALA A 85 -12.54 -5.77 3.01
N ALA A 86 -12.45 -4.63 2.35
CA ALA A 86 -12.68 -3.33 2.97
C ALA A 86 -14.14 -3.15 3.43
N ASN A 87 -15.12 -3.55 2.61
CA ASN A 87 -16.52 -3.56 2.99
C ASN A 87 -16.77 -4.45 4.22
N TYR A 88 -16.16 -5.63 4.26
CA TYR A 88 -16.26 -6.53 5.40
C TYR A 88 -15.71 -5.90 6.68
N VAL A 89 -14.48 -5.38 6.61
CA VAL A 89 -13.84 -4.79 7.80
C VAL A 89 -14.60 -3.56 8.29
N TYR A 90 -15.10 -2.73 7.37
CA TYR A 90 -15.83 -1.52 7.73
C TYR A 90 -17.21 -1.78 8.33
N ASN A 91 -17.97 -2.73 7.76
CA ASN A 91 -19.38 -2.90 8.12
C ASN A 91 -19.67 -4.07 9.06
N LEU A 92 -18.79 -5.10 9.08
CA LEU A 92 -19.08 -6.37 9.73
C LEU A 92 -18.04 -6.77 10.80
N ALA A 93 -16.78 -6.36 10.66
CA ALA A 93 -15.78 -6.62 11.68
C ALA A 93 -16.05 -5.73 12.91
N LYS A 94 -15.77 -6.27 14.10
CA LYS A 94 -15.86 -5.48 15.33
C LYS A 94 -14.76 -4.41 15.35
N ALA A 95 -15.11 -3.19 15.74
CA ALA A 95 -14.16 -2.09 15.95
C ALA A 95 -13.51 -2.19 17.35
N ASP A 96 -12.85 -3.30 17.61
CA ASP A 96 -12.28 -3.67 18.92
C ASP A 96 -10.73 -3.68 18.92
N GLY A 97 -10.10 -3.17 17.85
CA GLY A 97 -8.65 -3.14 17.72
C GLY A 97 -8.01 -4.51 17.38
N LEU A 98 -8.82 -5.55 17.09
CA LEU A 98 -8.32 -6.91 16.80
C LEU A 98 -8.45 -7.30 15.31
N THR A 99 -8.79 -6.37 14.44
CA THR A 99 -8.85 -6.63 13.00
C THR A 99 -8.06 -5.58 12.23
N ILE A 100 -7.11 -6.02 11.43
CA ILE A 100 -6.28 -5.20 10.55
C ILE A 100 -6.66 -5.50 9.10
N LEU A 101 -6.85 -4.47 8.29
CA LEU A 101 -7.03 -4.59 6.85
C LEU A 101 -5.71 -4.35 6.13
N VAL A 102 -5.36 -5.24 5.21
CA VAL A 102 -4.25 -5.07 4.25
C VAL A 102 -4.86 -5.00 2.84
N PRO A 103 -5.25 -3.80 2.39
CA PRO A 103 -5.87 -3.59 1.09
C PRO A 103 -4.83 -3.25 0.03
N ILE A 104 -5.29 -3.05 -1.19
CA ILE A 104 -4.49 -2.34 -2.21
C ILE A 104 -4.26 -0.88 -1.80
N ASN A 105 -3.08 -0.36 -2.12
CA ASN A 105 -2.69 1.01 -1.78
C ASN A 105 -3.58 2.10 -2.41
N SER A 106 -4.18 1.83 -3.56
CA SER A 106 -5.05 2.72 -4.33
C SER A 106 -6.56 2.56 -4.04
N LEU A 107 -6.94 1.81 -3.00
CA LEU A 107 -8.35 1.53 -2.66
C LEU A 107 -9.21 2.80 -2.53
N TYR A 108 -8.64 3.89 -2.03
CA TYR A 108 -9.31 5.18 -1.85
C TYR A 108 -9.82 5.78 -3.17
N LEU A 109 -9.20 5.44 -4.32
CA LEU A 109 -9.62 5.94 -5.62
C LEU A 109 -11.02 5.44 -6.01
N ASP A 110 -11.37 4.20 -5.67
CA ASP A 110 -12.70 3.68 -5.94
C ASP A 110 -13.79 4.45 -5.17
N GLN A 111 -13.48 4.94 -3.97
CA GLN A 111 -14.38 5.84 -3.23
C GLN A 111 -14.47 7.22 -3.88
N ILE A 112 -13.34 7.82 -4.29
CA ILE A 112 -13.29 9.15 -4.90
C ILE A 112 -14.11 9.19 -6.19
N VAL A 113 -14.01 8.14 -7.02
CA VAL A 113 -14.77 8.06 -8.28
C VAL A 113 -16.23 7.61 -8.08
N GLY A 114 -16.66 7.39 -6.85
CA GLY A 114 -18.05 7.10 -6.52
C GLY A 114 -18.53 5.71 -6.95
N ARG A 115 -17.69 4.69 -6.88
CA ARG A 115 -18.07 3.34 -7.24
C ARG A 115 -19.17 2.79 -6.35
N LYS A 116 -20.22 2.23 -6.95
CA LYS A 116 -21.40 1.71 -6.26
C LYS A 116 -21.10 0.56 -5.29
N GLU A 117 -20.06 -0.22 -5.59
CA GLU A 117 -19.61 -1.35 -4.80
C GLU A 117 -18.92 -0.94 -3.50
N VAL A 118 -18.44 0.30 -3.40
CA VAL A 118 -17.81 0.86 -2.19
C VAL A 118 -18.86 1.15 -1.13
N LYS A 119 -18.77 0.44 -0.01
CA LYS A 119 -19.67 0.59 1.16
C LYS A 119 -18.90 0.96 2.42
N PHE A 120 -17.74 1.58 2.26
CA PHE A 120 -16.89 2.07 3.34
C PHE A 120 -16.57 3.56 3.14
N ASP A 121 -16.07 4.19 4.21
CA ASP A 121 -15.48 5.52 4.16
C ASP A 121 -14.02 5.44 4.63
N MET A 122 -13.06 5.63 3.70
CA MET A 122 -11.62 5.56 3.99
C MET A 122 -11.18 6.52 5.11
N ARG A 123 -11.89 7.64 5.29
CA ARG A 123 -11.59 8.63 6.33
C ARG A 123 -11.89 8.14 7.75
N LYS A 124 -12.62 7.03 7.87
CA LYS A 124 -13.01 6.43 9.15
C LYS A 124 -12.20 5.18 9.51
N PHE A 125 -11.23 4.82 8.68
CA PHE A 125 -10.24 3.81 9.04
C PHE A 125 -9.10 4.44 9.82
N GLU A 126 -8.64 3.74 10.87
CA GLU A 126 -7.42 4.09 11.56
C GLU A 126 -6.21 3.55 10.79
N PHE A 127 -5.35 4.44 10.31
CA PHE A 127 -4.16 4.07 9.56
C PHE A 127 -3.02 3.73 10.53
N ILE A 128 -2.54 2.48 10.49
CA ILE A 128 -1.43 2.02 11.32
C ILE A 128 -0.09 2.37 10.66
N GLY A 129 0.02 2.21 9.36
CA GLY A 129 1.26 2.49 8.62
C GLY A 129 1.26 1.94 7.20
N SER A 130 2.39 2.16 6.52
CA SER A 130 2.68 1.60 5.20
C SER A 130 4.08 1.01 5.22
N GLN A 131 4.27 -0.12 4.55
CA GLN A 131 5.56 -0.81 4.48
C GLN A 131 6.59 0.01 3.68
N GLU A 132 6.16 0.59 2.56
CA GLU A 132 7.04 1.36 1.68
C GLU A 132 6.25 2.26 0.72
N LYS A 133 6.95 3.22 0.12
CA LYS A 133 6.48 3.94 -1.07
C LYS A 133 6.96 3.19 -2.29
N THR A 134 6.05 2.71 -3.12
CA THR A 134 6.39 1.89 -4.26
C THR A 134 6.11 2.63 -5.57
N PRO A 135 7.13 2.94 -6.38
CA PRO A 135 6.90 3.28 -7.77
C PRO A 135 6.36 2.03 -8.50
N THR A 136 5.61 2.29 -9.55
CA THR A 136 4.98 1.25 -10.36
C THR A 136 5.69 1.10 -11.69
N MET A 137 5.48 0.00 -12.36
CA MET A 137 6.01 -0.27 -13.68
C MET A 137 5.01 -1.00 -14.56
N LEU A 138 5.26 -0.97 -15.86
CA LEU A 138 4.55 -1.72 -16.87
C LEU A 138 5.52 -2.65 -17.59
N TYR A 139 5.24 -3.95 -17.56
CA TYR A 139 5.97 -4.92 -18.34
C TYR A 139 5.10 -5.63 -19.38
N PHE A 140 5.74 -6.09 -20.42
CA PHE A 140 5.20 -6.93 -21.48
C PHE A 140 5.98 -8.23 -21.60
N ARG A 141 5.35 -9.25 -22.16
CA ARG A 141 6.08 -10.41 -22.66
C ARG A 141 7.07 -9.96 -23.75
N ALA A 142 8.32 -10.40 -23.66
CA ALA A 142 9.36 -10.00 -24.61
C ALA A 142 9.13 -10.54 -26.03
N ASP A 143 8.40 -11.65 -26.16
CA ASP A 143 8.00 -12.25 -27.44
C ASP A 143 6.78 -11.57 -28.08
N SER A 144 6.13 -10.63 -27.36
CA SER A 144 5.03 -9.83 -27.92
C SER A 144 5.53 -8.78 -28.93
N PRO A 145 4.67 -8.27 -29.82
CA PRO A 145 5.04 -7.20 -30.76
C PRO A 145 5.25 -5.84 -30.09
N PHE A 146 4.91 -5.69 -28.81
CA PHE A 146 4.95 -4.43 -28.07
C PHE A 146 6.29 -4.26 -27.35
N LYS A 147 7.26 -3.66 -28.03
CA LYS A 147 8.63 -3.47 -27.53
C LYS A 147 8.89 -2.08 -26.99
N THR A 148 8.11 -1.11 -27.45
CA THR A 148 8.21 0.31 -27.12
C THR A 148 6.83 0.90 -26.93
N LEU A 149 6.76 2.11 -26.37
CA LEU A 149 5.51 2.89 -26.28
C LEU A 149 4.93 3.18 -27.67
N ASP A 150 5.78 3.44 -28.66
CA ASP A 150 5.38 3.66 -30.05
C ASP A 150 4.63 2.47 -30.65
N ASP A 151 5.06 1.24 -30.34
CA ASP A 151 4.39 0.03 -30.81
C ASP A 151 2.97 -0.06 -30.27
N ILE A 152 2.77 0.35 -29.01
CA ILE A 152 1.45 0.37 -28.38
C ILE A 152 0.56 1.44 -29.01
N ILE A 153 1.11 2.64 -29.23
CA ILE A 153 0.37 3.77 -29.87
C ILE A 153 -0.09 3.38 -31.28
N LYS A 154 0.76 2.73 -32.05
CA LYS A 154 0.51 2.35 -33.47
C LYS A 154 -0.28 1.05 -33.61
N ALA A 155 -0.54 0.35 -32.52
CA ALA A 155 -1.20 -0.95 -32.54
C ALA A 155 -2.63 -0.86 -33.09
N LYS A 156 -2.95 -1.70 -34.06
CA LYS A 156 -4.32 -1.85 -34.57
C LYS A 156 -5.23 -2.49 -33.51
N GLU A 157 -4.71 -3.48 -32.81
CA GLU A 157 -5.38 -4.13 -31.68
C GLU A 157 -4.66 -3.78 -30.38
N PRO A 158 -5.37 -3.24 -29.39
CA PRO A 158 -4.78 -2.92 -28.09
C PRO A 158 -4.21 -4.15 -27.39
N PRO A 159 -3.00 -4.07 -26.77
CA PRO A 159 -2.48 -5.15 -25.96
C PRO A 159 -3.40 -5.44 -24.77
N LYS A 160 -3.59 -6.70 -24.43
CA LYS A 160 -4.40 -7.12 -23.28
C LYS A 160 -3.53 -7.23 -22.04
N CYS A 161 -3.82 -6.40 -21.04
CA CYS A 161 -3.13 -6.39 -19.73
C CYS A 161 -4.03 -6.88 -18.60
N GLY A 162 -3.47 -7.64 -17.69
CA GLY A 162 -4.20 -8.17 -16.54
C GLY A 162 -4.43 -7.16 -15.42
N SER A 163 -5.58 -7.27 -14.75
CA SER A 163 -6.01 -6.37 -13.70
C SER A 163 -6.89 -7.11 -12.68
N THR A 164 -6.76 -6.77 -11.39
CA THR A 164 -7.66 -7.30 -10.36
C THR A 164 -8.96 -6.49 -10.21
N GLY A 165 -9.01 -5.32 -10.85
CA GLY A 165 -10.14 -4.39 -10.81
C GLY A 165 -9.68 -2.96 -11.06
N THR A 166 -10.58 -2.02 -10.90
CA THR A 166 -10.38 -0.60 -11.28
C THR A 166 -9.40 0.16 -10.39
N ALA A 167 -9.22 -0.25 -9.14
CA ALA A 167 -8.18 0.31 -8.27
C ALA A 167 -6.80 -0.33 -8.49
N SER A 168 -6.66 -1.35 -9.34
CA SER A 168 -5.37 -2.01 -9.52
C SER A 168 -4.39 -1.16 -10.31
N THR A 169 -3.11 -1.29 -9.99
CA THR A 169 -2.00 -0.64 -10.69
C THR A 169 -2.08 -0.85 -12.20
N GLY A 170 -2.37 -2.08 -12.65
CA GLY A 170 -2.50 -2.38 -14.08
C GLY A 170 -3.62 -1.62 -14.79
N TYR A 171 -4.77 -1.48 -14.12
CA TYR A 171 -5.88 -0.70 -14.67
C TYR A 171 -5.56 0.79 -14.72
N LEU A 172 -5.02 1.34 -13.62
CA LEU A 172 -4.66 2.75 -13.54
C LEU A 172 -3.59 3.13 -14.56
N LEU A 173 -2.54 2.33 -14.71
CA LEU A 173 -1.51 2.55 -15.72
C LEU A 173 -2.10 2.50 -17.14
N ALA A 174 -3.00 1.56 -17.43
CA ALA A 174 -3.67 1.51 -18.75
C ALA A 174 -4.44 2.80 -19.06
N LYS A 175 -5.10 3.40 -18.04
CA LYS A 175 -5.79 4.69 -18.19
C LYS A 175 -4.82 5.84 -18.36
N ILE A 176 -3.71 5.85 -17.62
CA ILE A 176 -2.65 6.85 -17.76
C ILE A 176 -2.04 6.78 -19.17
N MET A 177 -1.76 5.57 -19.67
CA MET A 177 -1.21 5.37 -21.01
C MET A 177 -2.14 5.91 -22.11
N ASP A 178 -3.45 5.64 -22.01
CA ASP A 178 -4.42 6.18 -22.98
C ASP A 178 -4.52 7.72 -22.88
N GLU A 179 -4.60 8.26 -21.66
CA GLU A 179 -4.76 9.71 -21.46
C GLU A 179 -3.51 10.50 -21.85
N ALA A 180 -2.32 10.05 -21.43
CA ALA A 180 -1.07 10.77 -21.66
C ALA A 180 -0.55 10.62 -23.11
N PHE A 181 -0.71 9.44 -23.71
CA PHE A 181 -0.01 9.09 -24.94
C PHE A 181 -0.94 8.61 -26.08
N LYS A 182 -2.24 8.50 -25.83
CA LYS A 182 -3.19 7.84 -26.72
C LYS A 182 -2.84 6.37 -27.00
N ALA A 183 -2.06 5.78 -26.11
CA ALA A 183 -1.66 4.37 -26.15
C ALA A 183 -2.77 3.52 -25.55
N LYS A 184 -3.72 3.10 -26.40
CA LYS A 184 -4.88 2.31 -25.97
C LYS A 184 -4.42 0.95 -25.47
N MET A 185 -4.89 0.58 -24.28
CA MET A 185 -4.60 -0.70 -23.66
C MET A 185 -5.91 -1.39 -23.23
N GLY A 186 -6.09 -2.62 -23.68
CA GLY A 186 -7.17 -3.48 -23.19
C GLY A 186 -6.88 -3.98 -21.77
N THR A 187 -7.85 -3.92 -20.87
CA THR A 187 -7.72 -4.48 -19.52
C THR A 187 -8.62 -5.70 -19.37
N VAL A 188 -8.02 -6.84 -19.03
CA VAL A 188 -8.74 -8.06 -18.62
C VAL A 188 -8.79 -8.02 -17.09
N SER A 189 -9.98 -7.72 -16.55
CA SER A 189 -10.20 -7.55 -15.11
C SER A 189 -10.88 -8.76 -14.49
N GLY A 190 -10.77 -8.91 -13.16
CA GLY A 190 -11.45 -9.97 -12.41
C GLY A 190 -10.52 -11.01 -11.82
N TYR A 191 -9.21 -10.92 -12.06
CA TYR A 191 -8.23 -11.76 -11.37
C TYR A 191 -8.29 -11.50 -9.86
N GLN A 192 -8.24 -12.55 -9.05
CA GLN A 192 -8.38 -12.46 -7.60
C GLN A 192 -7.09 -12.02 -6.90
N GLY A 193 -5.96 -12.10 -7.62
CA GLY A 193 -4.66 -11.66 -7.12
C GLY A 193 -3.62 -11.54 -8.24
N GLY A 194 -2.44 -11.05 -7.86
CA GLY A 194 -1.35 -10.85 -8.80
C GLY A 194 -0.79 -12.15 -9.37
N SER A 195 -0.79 -13.22 -8.60
CA SER A 195 -0.24 -14.51 -9.04
C SER A 195 -1.03 -15.11 -10.20
N GLU A 196 -2.35 -14.96 -10.22
CA GLU A 196 -3.19 -15.42 -11.33
C GLU A 196 -2.92 -14.62 -12.60
N ILE A 197 -2.64 -13.31 -12.46
CA ILE A 197 -2.24 -12.47 -13.61
C ILE A 197 -0.89 -12.96 -14.16
N ASP A 198 0.08 -13.26 -13.29
CA ASP A 198 1.40 -13.74 -13.69
C ASP A 198 1.30 -15.07 -14.46
N ILE A 199 0.46 -16.00 -13.99
CA ILE A 199 0.16 -17.26 -14.69
C ILE A 199 -0.48 -17.00 -16.06
N ALA A 200 -1.43 -16.07 -16.16
CA ALA A 200 -2.08 -15.71 -17.42
C ALA A 200 -1.08 -15.10 -18.42
N VAL A 201 -0.11 -14.30 -17.94
CA VAL A 201 0.99 -13.80 -18.76
C VAL A 201 1.90 -14.94 -19.23
N GLU A 202 2.27 -15.87 -18.35
CA GLU A 202 3.09 -17.04 -18.76
C GLU A 202 2.42 -17.86 -19.84
N ARG A 203 1.11 -18.08 -19.74
CA ARG A 203 0.31 -18.84 -20.72
C ARG A 203 0.04 -18.08 -22.02
N GLY A 204 0.33 -16.78 -22.06
CA GLY A 204 0.04 -15.94 -23.22
C GLY A 204 -1.44 -15.56 -23.38
N GLU A 205 -2.25 -15.76 -22.36
CA GLU A 205 -3.66 -15.33 -22.34
C GLU A 205 -3.76 -13.80 -22.37
N ILE A 206 -2.79 -13.14 -21.75
CA ILE A 206 -2.56 -11.70 -21.76
C ILE A 206 -1.07 -11.45 -21.99
N VAL A 207 -0.73 -10.24 -22.44
CA VAL A 207 0.67 -9.92 -22.81
C VAL A 207 1.36 -8.94 -21.89
N CYS A 208 0.64 -8.31 -20.98
CA CYS A 208 1.19 -7.26 -20.13
C CYS A 208 0.53 -7.18 -18.74
N ARG A 209 1.27 -6.57 -17.82
CA ARG A 209 0.81 -6.24 -16.49
C ARG A 209 1.47 -4.97 -15.97
N GLY A 210 0.67 -4.11 -15.32
CA GLY A 210 1.17 -3.04 -14.46
C GLY A 210 1.19 -3.49 -13.02
N MET A 211 2.31 -3.25 -12.32
CA MET A 211 2.48 -3.61 -10.91
C MET A 211 3.51 -2.71 -10.23
N ASP A 212 3.64 -2.85 -8.92
CA ASP A 212 4.67 -2.17 -8.15
C ASP A 212 6.05 -2.78 -8.42
N ILE A 213 7.12 -1.96 -8.42
CA ILE A 213 8.48 -2.40 -8.75
C ILE A 213 9.03 -3.42 -7.72
N PRO A 214 8.96 -3.19 -6.39
CA PRO A 214 9.60 -4.10 -5.45
C PRO A 214 9.15 -5.56 -5.57
N PRO A 215 7.85 -5.90 -5.71
CA PRO A 215 7.43 -7.29 -5.85
C PRO A 215 7.81 -7.94 -7.17
N HIS A 216 8.38 -7.21 -8.13
CA HIS A 216 8.85 -7.73 -9.40
C HIS A 216 10.32 -8.21 -9.34
N PHE A 217 11.01 -7.96 -8.24
CA PHE A 217 12.40 -8.35 -8.06
C PHE A 217 12.58 -9.22 -6.81
N GLY A 218 13.54 -10.15 -6.85
CA GLY A 218 13.88 -11.00 -5.72
C GLY A 218 12.87 -12.10 -5.39
N ARG A 219 12.05 -12.53 -6.36
CA ARG A 219 11.13 -13.65 -6.21
C ARG A 219 10.75 -14.33 -7.53
N GLU A 220 10.34 -15.57 -7.44
CA GLU A 220 9.70 -16.28 -8.57
C GLU A 220 8.25 -15.78 -8.81
N PRO A 221 7.79 -15.80 -10.08
CA PRO A 221 8.49 -16.26 -11.29
C PRO A 221 9.46 -15.24 -11.91
N PHE A 222 9.51 -14.01 -11.39
CA PHE A 222 10.22 -12.90 -12.03
C PHE A 222 11.72 -13.09 -12.12
N ASP A 223 12.37 -13.67 -11.08
CA ASP A 223 13.80 -13.94 -11.12
C ASP A 223 14.16 -14.90 -12.26
N SER A 224 13.30 -15.89 -12.53
CA SER A 224 13.44 -16.79 -13.69
C SER A 224 13.11 -16.09 -15.01
N TRP A 225 12.14 -15.18 -15.02
CA TRP A 225 11.78 -14.42 -16.22
C TRP A 225 12.91 -13.48 -16.65
N HIS A 226 13.48 -12.74 -15.72
CA HIS A 226 14.62 -11.86 -16.00
C HIS A 226 15.80 -12.63 -16.57
N LYS A 227 16.15 -13.78 -15.98
CA LYS A 227 17.24 -14.63 -16.46
C LYS A 227 17.01 -15.15 -17.87
N LYS A 228 15.76 -15.38 -18.25
CA LYS A 228 15.36 -15.91 -19.56
C LYS A 228 15.04 -14.80 -20.57
N GLY A 229 15.03 -13.54 -20.17
CA GLY A 229 14.58 -12.42 -20.99
C GLY A 229 13.11 -12.55 -21.41
N PHE A 230 12.27 -13.10 -20.53
CA PHE A 230 10.86 -13.36 -20.81
C PHE A 230 10.01 -12.08 -20.78
N ASP A 231 10.37 -11.13 -19.94
CA ASP A 231 9.67 -9.87 -19.77
C ASP A 231 10.51 -8.67 -20.25
N ARG A 232 9.81 -7.62 -20.66
CA ARG A 232 10.36 -6.35 -21.11
C ARG A 232 9.64 -5.21 -20.38
N HIS A 233 10.39 -4.36 -19.74
CA HIS A 233 9.86 -3.19 -19.05
C HIS A 233 9.73 -2.01 -20.02
N ILE A 234 8.56 -1.36 -20.04
CA ILE A 234 8.25 -0.26 -20.97
C ILE A 234 8.33 1.10 -20.28
N LEU A 235 7.92 1.17 -19.02
CA LEU A 235 7.99 2.38 -18.22
C LEU A 235 8.04 2.09 -16.71
N GLN A 236 8.50 3.08 -15.98
CA GLN A 236 8.38 3.19 -14.52
C GLN A 236 7.76 4.53 -14.14
N SER A 237 6.99 4.59 -13.03
CA SER A 237 6.22 5.78 -12.66
C SER A 237 6.93 6.72 -11.68
N GLY A 238 8.07 6.33 -11.13
CA GLY A 238 8.78 7.15 -10.13
C GLY A 238 9.28 8.48 -10.69
N PRO A 239 9.50 9.50 -9.83
CA PRO A 239 10.11 10.76 -10.24
C PRO A 239 11.61 10.62 -10.55
N LYS A 240 12.19 9.49 -10.22
CA LYS A 240 13.57 9.09 -10.51
C LYS A 240 13.57 7.63 -10.93
N HIS A 241 14.61 7.23 -11.66
CA HIS A 241 14.82 5.82 -11.99
C HIS A 241 15.03 4.98 -10.72
N ASP A 242 14.35 3.84 -10.66
CA ASP A 242 14.66 2.81 -9.68
C ASP A 242 15.96 2.12 -10.09
N ALA A 243 16.88 1.91 -9.15
CA ALA A 243 18.19 1.34 -9.42
C ALA A 243 18.13 -0.06 -10.09
N ARG A 244 17.01 -0.79 -9.90
CA ARG A 244 16.77 -2.11 -10.50
C ARG A 244 16.31 -2.02 -11.97
N MET A 245 15.92 -0.82 -12.42
CA MET A 245 15.31 -0.56 -13.74
C MET A 245 16.00 0.63 -14.45
N GLY A 246 17.31 0.79 -14.29
CA GLY A 246 18.04 1.99 -14.67
C GLY A 246 17.79 2.53 -16.07
N ASP A 247 17.67 1.65 -17.07
CA ASP A 247 17.49 2.02 -18.49
C ASP A 247 16.01 2.17 -18.91
N VAL A 248 15.07 1.88 -18.01
CA VAL A 248 13.64 1.98 -18.30
C VAL A 248 13.17 3.41 -18.10
N PRO A 249 12.58 4.07 -19.11
CA PRO A 249 12.18 5.45 -18.99
C PRO A 249 11.10 5.64 -17.91
N THR A 250 11.16 6.77 -17.24
CA THR A 250 10.10 7.19 -16.33
C THR A 250 8.89 7.70 -17.11
N LEU A 251 7.73 7.69 -16.46
CA LEU A 251 6.50 8.27 -17.02
C LEU A 251 6.71 9.75 -17.43
N PHE A 252 7.48 10.51 -16.64
CA PHE A 252 7.76 11.91 -16.90
C PHE A 252 8.64 12.10 -18.14
N GLU A 253 9.71 11.32 -18.28
CA GLU A 253 10.57 11.34 -19.47
C GLU A 253 9.79 11.00 -20.75
N LEU A 254 8.89 10.00 -20.66
CA LEU A 254 8.02 9.68 -21.78
C LEU A 254 7.03 10.81 -22.10
N MET A 255 6.47 11.47 -21.08
CA MET A 255 5.60 12.64 -21.29
C MET A 255 6.34 13.78 -22.00
N ASP A 256 7.59 14.03 -21.64
CA ASP A 256 8.44 15.04 -22.28
C ASP A 256 8.79 14.63 -23.72
N GLN A 257 9.20 13.38 -23.93
CA GLN A 257 9.53 12.81 -25.24
C GLN A 257 8.36 12.87 -26.22
N PHE A 258 7.16 12.51 -25.77
CA PHE A 258 5.95 12.52 -26.56
C PHE A 258 5.19 13.84 -26.56
N LYS A 259 5.76 14.88 -25.94
CA LYS A 259 5.18 16.23 -25.84
C LYS A 259 3.75 16.22 -25.32
N THR A 260 3.49 15.42 -24.28
CA THR A 260 2.18 15.31 -23.65
C THR A 260 1.70 16.68 -23.20
N PRO A 261 0.48 17.15 -23.61
CA PRO A 261 -0.02 18.45 -23.18
C PRO A 261 -0.05 18.59 -21.66
N ALA A 262 0.34 19.75 -21.13
CA ALA A 262 0.41 19.98 -19.67
C ALA A 262 -0.90 19.69 -18.94
N SER A 263 -2.05 19.89 -19.58
CA SER A 263 -3.36 19.53 -19.02
C SER A 263 -3.56 18.01 -18.86
N HIS A 264 -3.03 17.22 -19.79
CA HIS A 264 -3.06 15.75 -19.71
C HIS A 264 -2.04 15.25 -18.69
N ALA A 265 -0.82 15.78 -18.72
CA ALA A 265 0.21 15.45 -17.75
C ALA A 265 -0.29 15.66 -16.30
N ARG A 266 -0.89 16.82 -16.00
CA ARG A 266 -1.48 17.09 -14.67
C ARG A 266 -2.59 16.13 -14.29
N ARG A 267 -3.46 15.69 -15.20
CA ARG A 267 -4.48 14.68 -14.91
C ARG A 267 -3.90 13.32 -14.56
N CYS A 268 -2.76 12.97 -15.17
CA CYS A 268 -2.11 11.67 -14.96
C CYS A 268 -1.22 11.63 -13.71
N THR A 269 -0.64 12.76 -13.32
CA THR A 269 0.35 12.85 -12.25
C THR A 269 -0.14 13.63 -11.03
N GLY A 270 -1.33 14.23 -11.10
CA GLY A 270 -1.78 15.20 -10.12
C GLY A 270 -0.86 16.43 -10.12
N ASP A 271 -0.83 17.17 -9.02
CA ASP A 271 0.07 18.33 -8.85
C ASP A 271 1.56 17.96 -8.64
N TYR A 272 1.97 16.73 -8.96
CA TYR A 272 3.38 16.32 -8.93
C TYR A 272 4.27 17.18 -9.87
N GLY A 273 3.67 17.89 -10.84
CA GLY A 273 4.38 18.81 -11.74
C GLY A 273 4.80 20.14 -11.11
N GLU A 274 4.16 20.57 -10.03
CA GLU A 274 4.63 21.69 -9.22
C GLU A 274 5.28 21.14 -7.95
N ARG A 275 6.58 21.31 -7.79
CA ARG A 275 7.40 20.91 -6.64
C ARG A 275 6.95 21.49 -5.28
N ARG A 276 5.70 21.94 -5.13
CA ARG A 276 5.20 22.69 -3.97
C ARG A 276 4.24 21.93 -3.06
N PHE A 277 3.73 20.75 -3.42
CA PHE A 277 2.67 20.12 -2.62
C PHE A 277 3.06 18.81 -1.90
N TRP A 278 4.32 18.41 -1.98
CA TRP A 278 4.84 17.42 -1.05
C TRP A 278 5.83 18.11 -0.13
N PRO A 279 5.56 18.28 1.16
CA PRO A 279 6.56 18.81 2.07
C PRO A 279 7.78 17.88 1.98
N ALA A 280 8.92 18.46 1.60
CA ALA A 280 10.21 17.77 1.47
C ALA A 280 10.69 17.14 2.80
N HIS A 281 9.90 17.23 3.86
CA HIS A 281 10.19 16.84 5.22
C HIS A 281 9.02 16.16 5.93
N ALA A 282 8.27 15.29 5.26
CA ALA A 282 7.58 14.26 6.00
C ALA A 282 8.62 13.20 6.38
N ASP A 283 9.43 13.54 7.37
CA ASP A 283 10.35 12.62 8.03
C ASP A 283 9.52 11.64 8.86
N TRP A 284 9.25 10.47 8.31
CA TRP A 284 8.51 9.38 8.95
C TRP A 284 9.42 8.49 9.81
N THR A 285 10.54 9.05 10.31
CA THR A 285 11.46 8.37 11.23
C THR A 285 11.21 8.74 12.70
N ARG A 286 10.01 9.13 13.06
CA ARG A 286 9.63 9.25 14.47
C ARG A 286 8.43 8.38 14.79
#